data_16ba9992c799f216cdaa32c64e38f406
#
_entry.id   16ba9992c799f216cdaa32c64e38f406
#
_cell.length_a   1.000
_cell.length_b   1.000
_cell.length_c   1.000
_cell.angle_alpha   90.00
_cell.angle_beta   90.00
_cell.angle_gamma   90.00
#
_symmetry.space_group_name_H-M   'P 1'
#
loop_
_entity.id
_entity.type
_entity.pdbx_description
1 polymer ?
#
loop_
_entity_poly.entity_id
_entity_poly.type
_entity_poly.pdbx_seq_one_letter_code
_entity_poly.pdbx_strand_id
1 'polypeptide(L)'
;MEGNTPHTVFFTYDVQDHNLQFPLKAEVVCSAPGVYTISNIRLESQEEGALLPPIGIRKENGVWIFLDNGQVSNLSATIGRAIEAVATLA
;
A
#
# COMPACT_ATOMS: atom_id res chain seq x y z
N MET A 1 -15.60 5.83 15.65
CA MET A 1 -15.14 6.15 15.12
C MET A 1 -15.01 5.97 13.80
N GLU A 2 -15.10 6.66 13.21
CA GLU A 2 -15.15 6.66 11.89
C GLU A 2 -13.88 6.72 11.22
N GLY A 3 -12.86 6.78 11.86
CA GLY A 3 -11.56 6.93 11.27
C GLY A 3 -11.04 5.71 10.54
N ASN A 4 -11.76 4.60 10.61
CA ASN A 4 -11.25 3.35 10.04
C ASN A 4 -11.91 2.95 8.73
N THR A 5 -12.52 3.90 8.05
CA THR A 5 -13.11 3.61 6.75
C THR A 5 -12.01 3.33 5.73
N PRO A 6 -12.06 2.19 5.04
CA PRO A 6 -11.03 1.89 4.06
C PRO A 6 -11.07 2.85 2.87
N HIS A 7 -9.90 3.17 2.36
CA HIS A 7 -9.76 3.96 1.14
C HIS A 7 -9.14 3.10 0.07
N THR A 8 -9.67 3.17 -1.13
CA THR A 8 -9.09 2.44 -2.26
C THR A 8 -7.98 3.29 -2.87
N VAL A 9 -6.80 2.71 -2.97
CA VAL A 9 -5.67 3.38 -3.61
C VAL A 9 -5.23 2.57 -4.82
N PHE A 10 -4.66 3.26 -5.80
CA PHE A 10 -4.19 2.65 -7.03
C PHE A 10 -2.70 2.92 -7.15
N PHE A 11 -1.95 1.90 -7.52
CA PHE A 11 -0.51 2.05 -7.71
C PHE A 11 -0.04 1.02 -8.73
N THR A 12 1.14 1.27 -9.30
CA THR A 12 1.74 0.36 -10.26
C THR A 12 2.96 -0.29 -9.62
N TYR A 13 2.97 -1.61 -9.58
CA TYR A 13 4.11 -2.35 -9.09
C TYR A 13 5.03 -2.67 -10.26
N ASP A 14 6.27 -2.26 -10.13
CA ASP A 14 7.26 -2.39 -11.18
C ASP A 14 8.23 -3.51 -10.83
N VAL A 15 8.23 -4.56 -11.63
CA VAL A 15 9.17 -5.67 -11.46
C VAL A 15 10.38 -5.35 -12.34
N GLN A 16 11.37 -4.73 -11.73
CA GLN A 16 12.47 -4.13 -12.48
C GLN A 16 13.27 -5.13 -13.29
N ASP A 17 13.49 -6.32 -12.73
CA ASP A 17 14.32 -7.31 -13.42
C ASP A 17 13.69 -7.82 -14.70
N HIS A 18 12.39 -7.71 -14.83
CA HIS A 18 11.67 -8.23 -15.97
C HIS A 18 11.00 -7.17 -16.80
N ASN A 19 11.20 -5.89 -16.42
CA ASN A 19 10.60 -4.78 -17.13
C ASN A 19 9.09 -4.94 -17.25
N LEU A 20 8.47 -5.43 -16.19
CA LEU A 20 7.03 -5.64 -16.13
C LEU A 20 6.41 -4.68 -15.14
N GLN A 21 5.21 -4.20 -15.45
CA GLN A 21 4.47 -3.31 -14.58
C GLN A 21 3.05 -3.84 -14.42
N PHE A 22 2.60 -3.85 -13.17
CA PHE A 22 1.26 -4.35 -12.85
C PHE A 22 0.45 -3.24 -12.19
N PRO A 23 -0.65 -2.81 -12.83
CA PRO A 23 -1.53 -1.84 -12.16
C PRO A 23 -2.34 -2.57 -11.09
N LEU A 24 -2.18 -2.12 -9.86
CA LEU A 24 -2.80 -2.75 -8.70
C LEU A 24 -3.71 -1.77 -7.99
N LYS A 25 -4.63 -2.31 -7.22
CA LYS A 25 -5.45 -1.51 -6.31
C LYS A 25 -5.54 -2.26 -4.99
N ALA A 26 -5.80 -1.51 -3.93
CA ALA A 26 -5.89 -2.09 -2.61
C ALA A 26 -6.67 -1.16 -1.70
N GLU A 27 -7.09 -1.70 -0.55
CA GLU A 27 -7.75 -0.90 0.47
C GLU A 27 -6.78 -0.59 1.59
N VAL A 28 -6.79 0.67 2.03
CA VAL A 28 -5.86 1.16 3.04
C VAL A 28 -6.64 1.68 4.23
N VAL A 29 -6.24 1.26 5.41
CA VAL A 29 -6.80 1.76 6.66
C VAL A 29 -5.66 2.30 7.50
N CYS A 30 -5.86 3.49 8.07
CA CYS A 30 -4.88 4.07 8.99
C CYS A 30 -5.13 3.45 10.37
N SER A 31 -4.26 2.52 10.77
CA SER A 31 -4.46 1.81 12.03
C SER A 31 -3.92 2.59 13.23
N ALA A 32 -2.98 3.49 12.99
CA ALA A 32 -2.43 4.37 14.02
C ALA A 32 -1.77 5.54 13.32
N PRO A 33 -1.45 6.62 14.01
CA PRO A 33 -0.80 7.75 13.35
C PRO A 33 0.47 7.30 12.62
N GLY A 34 0.49 7.49 11.31
CA GLY A 34 1.61 7.11 10.48
C GLY A 34 1.73 5.64 10.18
N VAL A 35 0.77 4.83 10.60
CA VAL A 35 0.80 3.38 10.39
C VAL A 35 -0.43 2.98 9.59
N TYR A 36 -0.21 2.22 8.53
CA TYR A 36 -1.28 1.86 7.60
C TYR A 36 -1.30 0.37 7.35
N THR A 37 -2.50 -0.17 7.25
CA THR A 37 -2.72 -1.57 6.87
C THR A 37 -3.31 -1.61 5.48
N ILE A 38 -2.68 -2.35 4.59
CA ILE A 38 -3.09 -2.47 3.20
C ILE A 38 -3.61 -3.88 2.98
N SER A 39 -4.84 -3.99 2.51
CA SER A 39 -5.47 -5.29 2.29
C SER A 39 -6.12 -5.34 0.93
N ASN A 40 -6.51 -6.55 0.53
CA ASN A 40 -7.18 -6.78 -0.75
C ASN A 40 -6.36 -6.25 -1.93
N ILE A 41 -5.05 -6.49 -1.89
CA ILE A 41 -4.16 -6.07 -2.96
C ILE A 41 -4.41 -6.96 -4.16
N ARG A 42 -4.84 -6.37 -5.27
CA ARG A 42 -5.23 -7.13 -6.44
C ARG A 42 -5.00 -6.32 -7.70
N LEU A 43 -5.13 -6.96 -8.85
CA LEU A 43 -5.01 -6.24 -10.10
C LEU A 43 -6.15 -5.23 -10.22
N GLU A 44 -5.86 -4.13 -10.87
CA GLU A 44 -6.85 -3.06 -11.02
C GLU A 44 -8.12 -3.55 -11.70
N SER A 45 -7.98 -4.49 -12.62
CA SER A 45 -9.12 -5.04 -13.35
C SER A 45 -9.83 -6.17 -12.61
N GLN A 46 -9.29 -6.59 -11.47
CA GLN A 46 -9.84 -7.71 -10.72
C GLN A 46 -10.85 -7.21 -9.69
N GLU A 47 -12.04 -7.81 -9.69
CA GLU A 47 -13.09 -7.33 -8.81
C GLU A 47 -13.02 -7.94 -7.41
N GLU A 48 -12.58 -9.17 -7.30
CA GLU A 48 -12.56 -9.87 -6.02
C GLU A 48 -11.27 -10.63 -5.85
N GLY A 49 -11.00 -10.99 -4.59
CA GLY A 49 -9.82 -11.77 -4.28
C GLY A 49 -8.65 -10.88 -3.98
N ALA A 50 -7.60 -11.48 -3.48
CA ALA A 50 -6.38 -10.77 -3.16
C ALA A 50 -5.21 -11.57 -3.68
N LEU A 51 -4.27 -10.89 -4.33
CA LEU A 51 -3.05 -11.55 -4.81
C LEU A 51 -2.04 -11.72 -3.69
N LEU A 52 -2.09 -10.83 -2.70
CA LEU A 52 -1.11 -10.82 -1.63
C LEU A 52 -1.82 -10.75 -0.29
N PRO A 53 -1.19 -11.27 0.77
CA PRO A 53 -1.75 -11.11 2.11
C PRO A 53 -1.70 -9.66 2.56
N PRO A 54 -2.45 -9.30 3.60
CA PRO A 54 -2.41 -7.92 4.09
C PRO A 54 -1.01 -7.51 4.52
N ILE A 55 -0.69 -6.25 4.30
CA ILE A 55 0.62 -5.70 4.58
C ILE A 55 0.47 -4.49 5.48
N GLY A 56 1.34 -4.38 6.48
CA GLY A 56 1.41 -3.16 7.28
C GLY A 56 2.65 -2.37 6.89
N ILE A 57 2.51 -1.06 6.76
CA ILE A 57 3.66 -0.18 6.50
C ILE A 57 3.57 1.06 7.36
N ARG A 58 4.73 1.69 7.57
CA ARG A 58 4.79 2.98 8.24
C ARG A 58 5.91 3.79 7.63
N LYS A 59 5.85 5.09 7.83
CA LYS A 59 6.90 5.98 7.35
C LYS A 59 7.86 6.28 8.49
N GLU A 60 9.14 6.06 8.25
CA GLU A 60 10.17 6.31 9.25
C GLU A 60 11.32 7.03 8.59
N ASN A 61 11.65 8.21 9.09
CA ASN A 61 12.74 9.02 8.54
C ASN A 61 12.59 9.27 7.04
N GLY A 62 11.36 9.48 6.59
CA GLY A 62 11.10 9.78 5.19
C GLY A 62 11.03 8.55 4.30
N VAL A 63 11.10 7.35 4.89
CA VAL A 63 11.13 6.11 4.13
C VAL A 63 9.97 5.21 4.57
N TRP A 64 9.31 4.58 3.61
CA TRP A 64 8.23 3.66 3.90
C TRP A 64 8.80 2.25 4.10
N ILE A 65 8.51 1.67 5.26
CA ILE A 65 9.05 0.36 5.61
C ILE A 65 7.90 -0.58 5.97
N PHE A 66 8.16 -1.88 5.83
CA PHE A 66 7.21 -2.91 6.26
C PHE A 66 7.24 -3.05 7.77
N LEU A 67 6.07 -3.22 8.39
CA LEU A 67 5.99 -3.42 9.83
C LEU A 67 6.59 -4.75 10.26
N ASP A 68 6.47 -5.78 9.41
CA ASP A 68 6.93 -7.12 9.76
C ASP A 68 8.43 -7.18 10.03
N ASN A 69 9.23 -6.55 9.19
CA ASN A 69 10.66 -6.73 9.28
C ASN A 69 11.44 -5.42 9.23
N GLY A 70 10.74 -4.29 9.13
CA GLY A 70 11.41 -3.00 9.09
C GLY A 70 12.20 -2.73 7.83
N GLN A 71 11.94 -3.50 6.77
CA GLN A 71 12.71 -3.35 5.55
C GLN A 71 12.00 -2.50 4.51
N VAL A 72 12.78 -1.94 3.60
CA VAL A 72 12.28 -1.12 2.51
C VAL A 72 12.27 -1.96 1.25
N SER A 73 11.25 -1.76 0.43
CA SER A 73 11.22 -2.40 -0.88
C SER A 73 10.52 -1.48 -1.86
N ASN A 74 10.58 -1.84 -3.14
CA ASN A 74 9.82 -1.12 -4.16
C ASN A 74 8.35 -1.10 -3.82
N LEU A 75 7.84 -2.20 -3.30
CA LEU A 75 6.42 -2.31 -3.00
C LEU A 75 6.03 -1.36 -1.87
N SER A 76 6.79 -1.35 -0.77
CA SER A 76 6.45 -0.46 0.33
C SER A 76 6.56 1.00 -0.09
N ALA A 77 7.57 1.35 -0.88
CA ALA A 77 7.73 2.73 -1.36
C ALA A 77 6.60 3.12 -2.31
N THR A 78 6.20 2.20 -3.19
CA THR A 78 5.14 2.48 -4.15
C THR A 78 3.81 2.69 -3.45
N ILE A 79 3.49 1.81 -2.49
CA ILE A 79 2.24 1.94 -1.73
C ILE A 79 2.27 3.21 -0.90
N GLY A 80 3.40 3.52 -0.30
CA GLY A 80 3.52 4.73 0.51
C GLY A 80 3.27 5.99 -0.30
N ARG A 81 3.80 6.04 -1.51
CA ARG A 81 3.55 7.19 -2.38
C ARG A 81 2.08 7.29 -2.77
N ALA A 82 1.43 6.15 -2.98
CA ALA A 82 0.01 6.15 -3.29
C ALA A 82 -0.80 6.70 -2.12
N ILE A 83 -0.39 6.37 -0.90
CA ILE A 83 -1.06 6.89 0.30
C ILE A 83 -0.86 8.39 0.39
N GLU A 84 0.33 8.87 0.12
CA GLU A 84 0.63 10.30 0.20
C GLU A 84 -0.16 11.11 -0.84
N ALA A 85 -0.52 10.46 -1.94
CA ALA A 85 -1.30 11.13 -2.97
C ALA A 85 -2.75 11.32 -2.56
N VAL A 86 -3.20 10.62 -1.51
CA VAL A 86 -4.56 10.76 -1.01
C VAL A 86 -4.50 11.65 0.22
N ALA A 87 -4.90 12.90 0.06
CA ALA A 87 -4.70 13.92 1.10
C ALA A 87 -5.33 13.52 2.43
N THR A 88 -6.46 12.81 2.39
CA THR A 88 -7.15 12.45 3.62
C THR A 88 -6.45 11.35 4.40
N LEU A 89 -5.50 10.65 3.77
CA LEU A 89 -4.74 9.61 4.45
C LEU A 89 -3.42 10.12 5.00
N ALA A 90 -2.86 11.10 4.34
CA ALA A 90 -1.52 11.58 4.69
C ALA A 90 -1.47 12.49 5.92
#